data_d49461d1defa1a1e33b0d3c594e6af0e
#
_entry.id   d49461d1defa1a1e33b0d3c594e6af0e
#
_cell.length_a   1.000
_cell.length_b   1.000
_cell.length_c   1.000
_cell.angle_alpha   90.00
_cell.angle_beta   90.00
_cell.angle_gamma   90.00
#
_symmetry.space_group_name_H-M   'P 1'
#
loop_
_entity.id
_entity.type
_entity.pdbx_description
1 polymer ?
#
loop_
_entity_poly.entity_id
_entity_poly.type
_entity_poly.pdbx_seq_one_letter_code
_entity_poly.pdbx_strand_id
1 'polypeptide(L)'
;MVNKLDFREMSVKDLNIQIIIDDREKHVIPFFEEYINSKKYKTPNITHRVERVNIGDYSILCNGFIIFNIERKTWKDLASSFKDGRKNNIHKMIKLREETKSPQLPRGCQLMYLMEGPPIPKSTSRYGRIPYKNLRSHLDHIMFNYNIHV
;
A
#
# COMPACT_ATOMS: atom_id res chain seq x y z
N MET A 1 19.74 -24.48 -2.07
CA MET A 1 18.36 -24.83 -2.47
C MET A 1 17.56 -23.54 -2.58
N VAL A 2 17.16 -23.20 -3.77
CA VAL A 2 16.25 -22.06 -3.97
C VAL A 2 14.87 -22.56 -3.59
N ASN A 3 14.35 -22.15 -2.43
CA ASN A 3 12.96 -22.39 -2.08
C ASN A 3 12.10 -21.66 -3.12
N LYS A 4 11.56 -22.41 -4.04
CA LYS A 4 10.53 -21.91 -4.95
C LYS A 4 9.32 -21.55 -4.09
N LEU A 5 9.09 -20.27 -3.87
CA LEU A 5 7.83 -19.76 -3.33
C LEU A 5 6.75 -19.92 -4.40
N ASP A 6 6.22 -21.11 -4.55
CA ASP A 6 4.99 -21.30 -5.30
C ASP A 6 3.83 -21.13 -4.31
N PHE A 7 3.29 -19.93 -4.24
CA PHE A 7 2.17 -19.59 -3.36
C PHE A 7 0.93 -20.47 -3.59
N ARG A 8 0.84 -21.17 -4.71
CA ARG A 8 -0.28 -22.05 -5.02
C ARG A 8 -0.21 -23.39 -4.29
N GLU A 9 0.99 -23.80 -3.88
CA GLU A 9 1.24 -25.07 -3.19
C GLU A 9 1.49 -24.92 -1.71
N MET A 10 1.60 -23.67 -1.20
CA MET A 10 1.88 -23.41 0.21
C MET A 10 0.61 -23.43 1.05
N SER A 11 0.65 -24.15 2.15
CA SER A 11 -0.36 -24.01 3.20
C SER A 11 -0.28 -22.61 3.82
N VAL A 12 -1.43 -22.05 4.20
CA VAL A 12 -1.48 -20.77 4.94
C VAL A 12 -0.62 -20.79 6.19
N LYS A 13 -0.42 -21.97 6.79
CA LYS A 13 0.44 -22.18 7.96
C LYS A 13 1.94 -21.98 7.67
N ASP A 14 2.33 -22.10 6.41
CA ASP A 14 3.73 -21.98 5.99
C ASP A 14 4.09 -20.56 5.54
N LEU A 15 3.10 -19.66 5.49
CA LEU A 15 3.30 -18.26 5.13
C LEU A 15 3.73 -17.45 6.35
N ASN A 16 4.89 -16.81 6.25
CA ASN A 16 5.33 -15.81 7.23
C ASN A 16 5.02 -14.42 6.66
N ILE A 17 3.99 -13.79 7.20
CA ILE A 17 3.56 -12.45 6.80
C ILE A 17 4.11 -11.43 7.78
N GLN A 18 4.80 -10.42 7.25
CA GLN A 18 5.29 -9.28 8.01
C GLN A 18 4.65 -8.00 7.47
N ILE A 19 4.11 -7.18 8.35
CA ILE A 19 3.56 -5.87 8.02
C ILE A 19 4.53 -4.82 8.54
N ILE A 20 5.08 -4.03 7.63
CA ILE A 20 5.97 -2.91 7.98
C ILE A 20 5.15 -1.63 7.88
N ILE A 21 5.17 -0.85 8.95
CA ILE A 21 4.45 0.42 9.06
C ILE A 21 5.47 1.54 9.16
N ASP A 22 5.32 2.56 8.34
CA ASP A 22 6.19 3.75 8.42
C ASP A 22 6.05 4.42 9.80
N ASP A 23 7.17 4.78 10.40
CA ASP A 23 7.22 5.41 11.74
C ASP A 23 6.57 6.80 11.78
N ARG A 24 6.28 7.39 10.62
CA ARG A 24 5.55 8.67 10.48
C ARG A 24 4.04 8.50 10.59
N GLU A 25 3.51 7.28 10.47
CA GLU A 25 2.09 6.94 10.59
C GLU A 25 1.61 6.94 12.05
N LYS A 26 1.98 7.96 12.82
CA LYS A 26 1.77 8.06 14.27
C LYS A 26 0.31 7.94 14.71
N HIS A 27 -0.63 8.32 13.85
CA HIS A 27 -2.05 8.23 14.16
C HIS A 27 -2.61 6.81 13.96
N VAL A 28 -2.01 6.02 13.09
CA VAL A 28 -2.47 4.66 12.76
C VAL A 28 -1.85 3.62 13.67
N ILE A 29 -0.59 3.80 14.05
CA ILE A 29 0.20 2.81 14.81
C ILE A 29 -0.53 2.32 16.07
N PRO A 30 -1.06 3.19 16.97
CA PRO A 30 -1.72 2.72 18.19
C PRO A 30 -2.96 1.85 17.90
N PHE A 31 -3.78 2.24 16.93
CA PHE A 31 -4.96 1.45 16.54
C PHE A 31 -4.60 0.12 15.92
N PHE A 32 -3.54 0.10 15.11
CA PHE A 32 -3.05 -1.12 14.50
C PHE A 32 -2.51 -2.10 15.54
N GLU A 33 -1.73 -1.61 16.51
CA GLU A 33 -1.19 -2.41 17.60
C GLU A 33 -2.32 -2.98 18.50
N GLU A 34 -3.31 -2.16 18.82
CA GLU A 34 -4.49 -2.61 19.56
C GLU A 34 -5.23 -3.72 18.81
N TYR A 35 -5.42 -3.54 17.49
CA TYR A 35 -6.11 -4.52 16.64
C TYR A 35 -5.35 -5.85 16.58
N ILE A 36 -4.05 -5.82 16.33
CA ILE A 36 -3.22 -7.03 16.23
C ILE A 36 -3.13 -7.75 17.59
N ASN A 37 -3.05 -7.00 18.69
CA ASN A 37 -2.97 -7.57 20.01
C ASN A 37 -4.33 -8.09 20.54
N SER A 38 -5.42 -7.76 19.88
CA SER A 38 -6.74 -8.27 20.26
C SER A 38 -6.80 -9.79 20.11
N LYS A 39 -7.39 -10.49 21.10
CA LYS A 39 -7.51 -11.95 21.08
C LYS A 39 -8.27 -12.50 19.86
N LYS A 40 -9.08 -11.65 19.23
CA LYS A 40 -9.94 -12.00 18.08
C LYS A 40 -9.14 -12.31 16.81
N TYR A 41 -7.93 -11.75 16.69
CA TYR A 41 -7.14 -11.80 15.45
C TYR A 41 -5.75 -12.42 15.63
N LYS A 42 -5.58 -13.29 16.62
CA LYS A 42 -4.32 -14.03 16.80
C LYS A 42 -4.10 -14.98 15.62
N THR A 43 -3.40 -14.49 14.64
CA THR A 43 -2.87 -15.32 13.54
C THR A 43 -1.37 -15.51 13.80
N PRO A 44 -0.93 -16.73 14.14
CA PRO A 44 0.43 -16.95 14.65
C PRO A 44 1.55 -16.61 13.67
N ASN A 45 1.23 -16.49 12.39
CA ASN A 45 2.21 -16.25 11.32
C ASN A 45 2.22 -14.81 10.80
N ILE A 46 1.48 -13.89 11.45
CA ILE A 46 1.48 -12.47 11.11
C ILE A 46 2.20 -11.70 12.20
N THR A 47 3.28 -11.03 11.81
CA THR A 47 4.04 -10.12 12.67
C THR A 47 4.00 -8.71 12.09
N HIS A 48 4.30 -7.72 12.91
CA HIS A 48 4.44 -6.34 12.45
C HIS A 48 5.66 -5.69 13.08
N ARG A 49 6.15 -4.66 12.42
CA ARG A 49 7.18 -3.77 12.97
C ARG A 49 6.98 -2.36 12.44
N VAL A 50 7.41 -1.40 13.24
CA VAL A 50 7.38 0.02 12.91
C VAL A 50 8.81 0.45 12.61
N GLU A 51 9.05 0.94 11.40
CA GLU A 51 10.36 1.43 10.97
C GLU A 51 10.21 2.49 9.87
N ARG A 52 11.28 3.21 9.56
CA ARG A 52 11.27 4.16 8.47
C ARG A 52 11.13 3.43 7.13
N VAL A 53 10.06 3.74 6.39
CA VAL A 53 9.81 3.23 5.04
C VAL A 53 10.19 4.30 4.01
N ASN A 54 11.02 3.95 3.03
CA ASN A 54 11.48 4.90 2.02
C ASN A 54 10.44 5.18 0.92
N ILE A 55 9.61 4.20 0.62
CA ILE A 55 8.61 4.26 -0.45
C ILE A 55 7.29 3.73 0.09
N GLY A 56 6.24 4.53 -0.02
CA GLY A 56 4.94 4.22 0.54
C GLY A 56 4.87 4.41 2.07
N ASP A 57 3.77 4.00 2.65
CA ASP A 57 3.51 4.09 4.09
C ASP A 57 3.47 2.72 4.75
N TYR A 58 3.13 1.67 3.98
CA TYR A 58 3.11 0.29 4.45
C TYR A 58 3.74 -0.63 3.41
N SER A 59 4.40 -1.68 3.92
CA SER A 59 4.84 -2.80 3.09
C SER A 59 4.40 -4.11 3.72
N ILE A 60 3.93 -5.03 2.88
CA ILE A 60 3.59 -6.38 3.32
C ILE A 60 4.60 -7.33 2.69
N LEU A 61 5.29 -8.08 3.55
CA LEU A 61 6.25 -9.10 3.14
C LEU A 61 5.65 -10.47 3.37
N CYS A 62 5.92 -11.36 2.43
CA CYS A 62 5.65 -12.78 2.58
C CYS A 62 6.97 -13.55 2.41
N ASN A 63 7.36 -14.29 3.46
CA ASN A 63 8.62 -15.02 3.49
C ASN A 63 9.83 -14.17 3.06
N GLY A 64 9.87 -12.90 3.48
CA GLY A 64 10.93 -11.95 3.20
C GLY A 64 10.82 -11.19 1.86
N PHE A 65 9.85 -11.54 1.00
CA PHE A 65 9.60 -10.83 -0.27
C PHE A 65 8.54 -9.76 -0.08
N ILE A 66 8.80 -8.54 -0.53
CA ILE A 66 7.77 -7.49 -0.58
C ILE A 66 6.73 -7.89 -1.61
N ILE A 67 5.50 -8.16 -1.16
CA ILE A 67 4.38 -8.52 -2.03
C ILE A 67 3.42 -7.36 -2.28
N PHE A 68 3.31 -6.43 -1.32
CA PHE A 68 2.53 -5.20 -1.45
C PHE A 68 3.34 -4.00 -0.96
N ASN A 69 3.20 -2.89 -1.66
CA ASN A 69 3.59 -1.57 -1.20
C ASN A 69 2.38 -0.64 -1.29
N ILE A 70 2.07 0.02 -0.20
CA ILE A 70 0.83 0.77 -0.02
C ILE A 70 1.15 2.21 0.35
N GLU A 71 0.56 3.14 -0.37
CA GLU A 71 0.55 4.58 -0.06
C GLU A 71 -0.83 4.97 0.45
N ARG A 72 -0.90 5.51 1.66
CA ARG A 72 -2.14 6.05 2.24
C ARG A 72 -2.33 7.50 1.78
N LYS A 73 -3.50 7.84 1.29
CA LYS A 73 -3.84 9.19 0.83
C LYS A 73 -5.21 9.61 1.32
N THR A 74 -5.32 10.80 1.89
CA THR A 74 -6.61 11.47 1.99
C THR A 74 -6.96 12.14 0.66
N TRP A 75 -8.25 12.43 0.45
CA TRP A 75 -8.66 13.22 -0.72
C TRP A 75 -7.98 14.58 -0.78
N LYS A 76 -7.76 15.19 0.38
CA LYS A 76 -7.05 16.47 0.50
C LYS A 76 -5.59 16.37 0.09
N ASP A 77 -4.89 15.31 0.51
CA ASP A 77 -3.50 15.07 0.15
C ASP A 77 -3.36 14.76 -1.34
N LEU A 78 -4.31 14.00 -1.90
CA LEU A 78 -4.36 13.75 -3.33
C LEU A 78 -4.52 15.06 -4.11
N ALA A 79 -5.44 15.94 -3.68
CA ALA A 79 -5.64 17.26 -4.29
C ALA A 79 -4.39 18.14 -4.20
N SER A 80 -3.69 18.12 -3.07
CA SER A 80 -2.43 18.85 -2.91
C SER A 80 -1.35 18.33 -3.84
N SER A 81 -1.31 17.03 -4.11
CA SER A 81 -0.36 16.42 -5.04
C SER A 81 -0.49 16.94 -6.48
N PHE A 82 -1.68 17.36 -6.87
CA PHE A 82 -1.91 17.98 -8.19
C PHE A 82 -1.18 19.32 -8.36
N LYS A 83 -1.07 20.11 -7.28
CA LYS A 83 -0.43 21.42 -7.31
C LYS A 83 1.09 21.33 -7.34
N ASP A 84 1.64 20.37 -6.64
CA ASP A 84 3.08 20.28 -6.38
C ASP A 84 3.85 19.45 -7.41
N GLY A 85 3.18 18.95 -8.46
CA GLY A 85 3.79 18.11 -9.49
C GLY A 85 4.39 16.82 -8.95
N ARG A 86 3.90 16.31 -7.82
CA ARG A 86 4.43 15.12 -7.13
C ARG A 86 4.15 13.80 -7.87
N LYS A 87 4.42 13.77 -9.15
CA LYS A 87 4.55 12.51 -9.91
C LYS A 87 5.66 11.61 -9.34
N ASN A 88 6.56 12.18 -8.52
CA ASN A 88 7.70 11.47 -7.95
C ASN A 88 7.32 10.24 -7.12
N ASN A 89 6.20 10.26 -6.40
CA ASN A 89 5.81 9.12 -5.58
C ASN A 89 5.39 7.91 -6.41
N ILE A 90 4.60 8.14 -7.46
CA ILE A 90 4.19 7.08 -8.40
C ILE A 90 5.42 6.46 -9.06
N HIS A 91 6.36 7.28 -9.52
CA HIS A 91 7.60 6.79 -10.14
C HIS A 91 8.46 5.97 -9.17
N LYS A 92 8.54 6.38 -7.89
CA LYS A 92 9.25 5.60 -6.87
C LYS A 92 8.58 4.24 -6.61
N MET A 93 7.25 4.21 -6.55
CA MET A 93 6.50 2.96 -6.39
C MET A 93 6.70 2.03 -7.60
N ILE A 94 6.63 2.56 -8.81
CA ILE A 94 6.87 1.79 -10.04
C ILE A 94 8.30 1.24 -10.06
N LYS A 95 9.29 2.05 -9.68
CA LYS A 95 10.68 1.61 -9.56
C LYS A 95 10.81 0.46 -8.55
N LEU A 96 10.18 0.58 -7.39
CA LEU A 96 10.18 -0.49 -6.39
C LEU A 96 9.59 -1.78 -6.95
N ARG A 97 8.49 -1.70 -7.70
CA ARG A 97 7.90 -2.87 -8.35
C ARG A 97 8.89 -3.54 -9.31
N GLU A 98 9.60 -2.76 -10.11
CA GLU A 98 10.61 -3.31 -11.01
C GLU A 98 11.79 -3.96 -10.26
N GLU A 99 12.25 -3.33 -9.18
CA GLU A 99 13.34 -3.83 -8.33
C GLU A 99 12.96 -5.10 -7.55
N THR A 100 11.69 -5.32 -7.26
CA THR A 100 11.19 -6.51 -6.55
C THR A 100 10.90 -7.69 -7.47
N LYS A 101 11.05 -7.54 -8.78
CA LYS A 101 10.90 -8.65 -9.73
C LYS A 101 11.92 -9.73 -9.45
N SER A 102 11.46 -10.98 -9.42
CA SER A 102 12.28 -12.16 -9.21
C SER A 102 11.60 -13.36 -9.84
N PRO A 103 12.28 -14.52 -9.97
CA PRO A 103 11.64 -15.76 -10.42
C PRO A 103 10.43 -16.16 -9.58
N GLN A 104 10.44 -15.83 -8.28
CA GLN A 104 9.33 -16.07 -7.35
C GLN A 104 8.22 -15.04 -7.48
N LEU A 105 8.57 -13.82 -7.89
CA LEU A 105 7.64 -12.69 -8.04
C LEU A 105 7.86 -12.01 -9.41
N PRO A 106 7.47 -12.65 -10.52
CA PRO A 106 7.83 -12.21 -11.88
C PRO A 106 7.29 -10.83 -12.24
N ARG A 107 6.19 -10.41 -11.61
CA ARG A 107 5.56 -9.10 -11.82
C ARG A 107 6.00 -8.02 -10.83
N GLY A 108 6.89 -8.38 -9.88
CA GLY A 108 7.24 -7.53 -8.75
C GLY A 108 6.09 -7.36 -7.75
N CYS A 109 6.28 -6.50 -6.76
CA CYS A 109 5.27 -6.25 -5.75
C CYS A 109 4.03 -5.56 -6.34
N GLN A 110 2.87 -5.80 -5.74
CA GLN A 110 1.65 -5.07 -6.04
C GLN A 110 1.73 -3.67 -5.41
N LEU A 111 1.23 -2.68 -6.13
CA LEU A 111 1.18 -1.30 -5.67
C LEU A 111 -0.26 -0.91 -5.37
N MET A 112 -0.49 -0.18 -4.29
CA MET A 112 -1.83 0.21 -3.86
C MET A 112 -1.85 1.65 -3.32
N TYR A 113 -2.89 2.39 -3.68
CA TYR A 113 -3.31 3.59 -2.97
C TYR A 113 -4.46 3.25 -2.02
N LEU A 114 -4.25 3.47 -0.74
CA LEU A 114 -5.29 3.34 0.28
C LEU A 114 -5.91 4.71 0.52
N MET A 115 -7.08 4.94 -0.09
CA MET A 115 -7.79 6.21 0.03
C MET A 115 -8.54 6.29 1.35
N GLU A 116 -8.22 7.31 2.16
CA GLU A 116 -8.86 7.59 3.44
C GLU A 116 -9.86 8.73 3.32
N GLY A 117 -11.03 8.53 3.88
CA GLY A 117 -12.09 9.53 3.93
C GLY A 117 -13.47 8.94 3.64
N PRO A 118 -14.45 9.76 3.30
CA PRO A 118 -15.77 9.26 2.91
C PRO A 118 -15.63 8.27 1.74
N PRO A 119 -16.20 7.07 1.84
CA PRO A 119 -16.02 6.04 0.81
C PRO A 119 -16.57 6.49 -0.56
N ILE A 120 -17.61 7.30 -0.54
CA ILE A 120 -18.19 7.90 -1.76
C ILE A 120 -18.45 9.38 -1.47
N PRO A 121 -17.51 10.27 -1.77
CA PRO A 121 -17.74 11.71 -1.69
C PRO A 121 -18.90 12.14 -2.61
N LYS A 122 -19.58 13.20 -2.26
CA LYS A 122 -20.59 13.80 -3.15
C LYS A 122 -19.91 14.27 -4.45
N SER A 123 -20.57 14.10 -5.60
CA SER A 123 -20.04 14.53 -6.91
C SER A 123 -19.66 16.01 -6.95
N THR A 124 -20.36 16.84 -6.16
CA THR A 124 -20.11 18.27 -6.02
C THR A 124 -19.01 18.62 -5.02
N SER A 125 -18.48 17.64 -4.28
CA SER A 125 -17.43 17.87 -3.28
C SER A 125 -16.17 18.42 -3.95
N ARG A 126 -15.51 19.31 -3.24
CA ARG A 126 -14.21 19.86 -3.63
C ARG A 126 -13.21 19.67 -2.51
N TYR A 127 -12.00 19.34 -2.88
CA TYR A 127 -10.86 19.23 -1.98
C TYR A 127 -9.84 20.30 -2.37
N GLY A 128 -9.72 21.33 -1.56
CA GLY A 128 -9.11 22.57 -1.98
C GLY A 128 -9.91 23.18 -3.13
N ARG A 129 -9.27 23.43 -4.27
CA ARG A 129 -9.93 23.96 -5.49
C ARG A 129 -10.29 22.87 -6.50
N ILE A 130 -10.00 21.60 -6.21
CA ILE A 130 -10.14 20.51 -7.18
C ILE A 130 -11.47 19.78 -6.95
N PRO A 131 -12.33 19.68 -7.97
CA PRO A 131 -13.55 18.88 -7.89
C PRO A 131 -13.22 17.38 -7.69
N TYR A 132 -14.03 16.69 -6.89
CA TYR A 132 -13.89 15.25 -6.66
C TYR A 132 -13.84 14.44 -7.96
N LYS A 133 -14.65 14.78 -8.96
CA LYS A 133 -14.64 14.10 -10.26
C LYS A 133 -13.26 14.09 -10.92
N ASN A 134 -12.49 15.17 -10.77
CA ASN A 134 -11.15 15.25 -11.35
C ASN A 134 -10.15 14.37 -10.56
N LEU A 135 -10.30 14.32 -9.24
CA LEU A 135 -9.49 13.41 -8.40
C LEU A 135 -9.81 11.95 -8.74
N ARG A 136 -11.07 11.62 -8.94
CA ARG A 136 -11.49 10.27 -9.33
C ARG A 136 -10.92 9.89 -10.70
N SER A 137 -11.03 10.76 -11.68
CA SER A 137 -10.42 10.53 -13.01
C SER A 137 -8.92 10.32 -12.94
N HIS A 138 -8.23 11.02 -12.05
CA HIS A 138 -6.80 10.81 -11.83
C HIS A 138 -6.50 9.44 -11.23
N LEU A 139 -7.29 8.99 -10.25
CA LEU A 139 -7.14 7.65 -9.70
C LEU A 139 -7.39 6.56 -10.76
N ASP A 140 -8.40 6.75 -11.60
CA ASP A 140 -8.68 5.84 -12.72
C ASP A 140 -7.48 5.80 -13.70
N HIS A 141 -6.89 6.96 -14.00
CA HIS A 141 -5.67 7.02 -14.80
C HIS A 141 -4.50 6.24 -14.17
N ILE A 142 -4.30 6.39 -12.86
CA ILE A 142 -3.26 5.65 -12.12
C ILE A 142 -3.51 4.14 -12.18
N MET A 143 -4.75 3.71 -12.00
CA MET A 143 -5.14 2.31 -12.06
C MET A 143 -4.87 1.70 -13.43
N PHE A 144 -5.33 2.35 -14.49
CA PHE A 144 -5.26 1.80 -15.84
C PHE A 144 -3.89 1.91 -16.47
N ASN A 145 -3.17 3.01 -16.26
CA ASN A 145 -1.89 3.22 -16.93
C ASN A 145 -0.68 2.69 -16.16
N TYR A 146 -0.78 2.64 -14.83
CA TYR A 146 0.34 2.21 -13.99
C TYR A 146 0.08 0.92 -13.23
N ASN A 147 -1.10 0.34 -13.38
CA ASN A 147 -1.49 -0.88 -12.67
C ASN A 147 -1.27 -0.74 -11.15
N ILE A 148 -1.78 0.34 -10.60
CA ILE A 148 -1.80 0.61 -9.16
C ILE A 148 -3.23 0.42 -8.67
N HIS A 149 -3.43 -0.44 -7.69
CA HIS A 149 -4.76 -0.65 -7.08
C HIS A 149 -5.19 0.58 -6.27
N VAL A 150 -6.48 0.85 -6.26
CA VAL A 150 -7.07 1.93 -5.44
C VAL A 150 -8.21 1.38 -4.60
#